data_4a94f67621b4930014609c77360f2909
#
_entry.id   4a94f67621b4930014609c77360f2909
#
_cell.length_a   1.000
_cell.length_b   1.000
_cell.length_c   1.000
_cell.angle_alpha   90.00
_cell.angle_beta   90.00
_cell.angle_gamma   90.00
#
_symmetry.space_group_name_H-M   'P 1'
#
loop_
_entity.id
_entity.type
_entity.pdbx_description
1 polymer ?
#
loop_
_entity_poly.entity_id
_entity_poly.type
_entity_poly.pdbx_seq_one_letter_code
_entity_poly.pdbx_strand_id
1 'polypeptide(L)'
;NCRVIKDNLFPVPPLFKTIKEQSNTDWAEMYKVFNMGHRMEIYIAPEHAEEVIGISKSFGIDAQIVGFVEEADKNELIIESEKGRFVY
;
A
#
# COMPACT_ATOMS: atom_id res chain seq x y z
N ASN A 1 -4.88 19.15 -5.68
CA ASN A 1 -4.36 18.33 -4.57
C ASN A 1 -5.12 17.01 -4.50
N CYS A 2 -4.42 15.96 -4.09
CA CYS A 2 -4.98 14.60 -4.07
C CYS A 2 -4.78 13.94 -2.72
N ARG A 3 -5.73 13.08 -2.35
CA ARG A 3 -5.62 12.19 -1.19
C ARG A 3 -5.49 10.77 -1.72
N VAL A 4 -4.42 10.08 -1.32
CA VAL A 4 -4.21 8.68 -1.66
C VAL A 4 -4.60 7.84 -0.45
N ILE A 5 -5.52 6.90 -0.63
CA ILE A 5 -6.00 6.03 0.44
C ILE A 5 -5.63 4.59 0.08
N LYS A 6 -4.82 3.96 0.94
CA LYS A 6 -4.41 2.56 0.80
C LYS A 6 -5.10 1.77 1.91
N ASP A 7 -6.18 1.08 1.56
CA ASP A 7 -7.03 0.37 2.52
C ASP A 7 -7.15 -1.13 2.26
N ASN A 8 -6.41 -1.64 1.29
CA ASN A 8 -6.47 -3.06 0.92
C ASN A 8 -5.08 -3.58 0.60
N LEU A 9 -4.16 -3.43 1.55
CA LEU A 9 -2.78 -3.85 1.40
C LEU A 9 -2.61 -5.36 1.54
N PHE A 10 -1.53 -5.89 0.99
CA PHE A 10 -1.11 -7.26 1.26
C PHE A 10 -0.73 -7.42 2.72
N PRO A 11 -0.84 -8.63 3.29
CA PRO A 11 -0.38 -8.88 4.66
C PRO A 11 1.10 -8.52 4.80
N VAL A 12 1.47 -8.04 6.00
CA VAL A 12 2.86 -7.66 6.29
C VAL A 12 3.77 -8.89 6.25
N PRO A 13 4.81 -8.90 5.40
CA PRO A 13 5.75 -10.03 5.39
C PRO A 13 6.48 -10.17 6.73
N PRO A 14 6.81 -11.43 7.13
CA PRO A 14 7.48 -11.68 8.41
C PRO A 14 8.79 -10.91 8.60
N LEU A 15 9.55 -10.68 7.53
CA LEU A 15 10.80 -9.91 7.61
C LEU A 15 10.55 -8.51 8.19
N PHE A 16 9.50 -7.84 7.76
CA PHE A 16 9.20 -6.48 8.24
C PHE A 16 8.74 -6.48 9.68
N LYS A 17 8.03 -7.51 10.12
CA LYS A 17 7.66 -7.68 11.54
C LYS A 17 8.92 -7.82 12.41
N THR A 18 9.89 -8.60 11.94
CA THR A 18 11.17 -8.78 12.63
C THR A 18 11.94 -7.48 12.71
N ILE A 19 12.02 -6.73 11.63
CA ILE A 19 12.68 -5.42 11.59
C ILE A 19 12.03 -4.47 12.61
N LYS A 20 10.70 -4.41 12.62
CA LYS A 20 9.95 -3.57 13.54
C LYS A 20 10.26 -3.90 15.00
N GLU A 21 10.28 -5.19 15.35
CA GLU A 21 10.56 -5.65 16.71
C GLU A 21 12.00 -5.38 17.13
N GLN A 22 12.96 -5.68 16.27
CA GLN A 22 14.38 -5.51 16.58
C GLN A 22 14.79 -4.04 16.66
N SER A 23 14.21 -3.18 15.85
CA SER A 23 14.53 -1.75 15.83
C SER A 23 13.69 -0.94 16.80
N ASN A 24 12.66 -1.53 17.38
CA ASN A 24 11.68 -0.85 18.23
C ASN A 24 11.01 0.35 17.52
N THR A 25 10.75 0.20 16.23
CA THR A 25 10.13 1.21 15.39
C THR A 25 8.61 1.02 15.41
N ASP A 26 7.83 2.09 15.49
CA ASP A 26 6.38 1.97 15.43
C ASP A 26 5.90 1.72 14.01
N TRP A 27 4.64 1.25 13.87
CA TRP A 27 4.09 0.88 12.57
C TRP A 27 3.94 2.07 11.63
N ALA A 28 3.64 3.26 12.15
CA ALA A 28 3.53 4.46 11.31
C ALA A 28 4.86 4.75 10.60
N GLU A 29 5.98 4.63 11.32
CA GLU A 29 7.31 4.82 10.76
C GLU A 29 7.67 3.69 9.80
N MET A 30 7.29 2.44 10.10
CA MET A 30 7.52 1.30 9.22
C MET A 30 6.88 1.52 7.84
N TYR A 31 5.63 1.94 7.80
CA TYR A 31 4.94 2.20 6.52
C TYR A 31 5.48 3.43 5.79
N LYS A 32 6.12 4.34 6.50
CA LYS A 32 6.74 5.51 5.89
C LYS A 32 8.08 5.17 5.24
N VAL A 33 8.88 4.32 5.88
CA VAL A 33 10.25 4.00 5.44
C VAL A 33 10.27 2.82 4.47
N PHE A 34 9.42 1.82 4.70
CA PHE A 34 9.40 0.59 3.91
C PHE A 34 8.13 0.48 3.08
N ASN A 35 8.22 -0.19 1.93
CA ASN A 35 7.05 -0.48 1.11
C ASN A 35 6.28 -1.72 1.60
N MET A 36 6.73 -2.34 2.68
CA MET A 36 6.09 -3.50 3.32
C MET A 36 5.85 -4.68 2.38
N GLY A 37 6.80 -4.89 1.46
CA GLY A 37 6.73 -6.01 0.51
C GLY A 37 6.09 -5.68 -0.83
N HIS A 38 5.57 -4.50 -1.00
CA HIS A 38 5.02 -4.04 -2.29
C HIS A 38 6.15 -3.62 -3.21
N ARG A 39 6.40 -4.40 -4.27
CA ARG A 39 7.49 -4.11 -5.19
C ARG A 39 7.19 -2.95 -6.13
N MET A 40 5.92 -2.81 -6.52
CA MET A 40 5.47 -1.79 -7.45
C MET A 40 4.01 -1.43 -7.18
N GLU A 41 3.72 -0.15 -7.23
CA GLU A 41 2.36 0.34 -7.18
C GLU A 41 2.08 1.14 -8.45
N ILE A 42 0.92 0.91 -9.07
CA ILE A 42 0.54 1.55 -10.32
C ILE A 42 -0.70 2.41 -10.08
N TYR A 43 -0.60 3.68 -10.44
CA TYR A 43 -1.71 4.64 -10.35
C TYR A 43 -2.37 4.73 -11.73
N ILE A 44 -3.59 4.25 -11.83
CA ILE A 44 -4.27 4.08 -13.11
C ILE A 44 -5.79 4.28 -12.94
N ALA A 45 -6.47 4.62 -14.04
CA ALA A 45 -7.92 4.77 -14.02
C ALA A 45 -8.60 3.44 -13.63
N PRO A 46 -9.68 3.48 -12.82
CA PRO A 46 -10.32 2.26 -12.31
C PRO A 46 -10.75 1.27 -13.39
N GLU A 47 -11.18 1.76 -14.56
CA GLU A 47 -11.62 0.90 -15.66
C GLU A 47 -10.51 0.04 -16.25
N HIS A 48 -9.24 0.37 -15.98
CA HIS A 48 -8.09 -0.38 -16.47
C HIS A 48 -7.44 -1.25 -15.42
N ALA A 49 -7.86 -1.14 -14.15
CA ALA A 49 -7.23 -1.84 -13.04
C ALA A 49 -7.29 -3.36 -13.19
N GLU A 50 -8.46 -3.91 -13.54
CA GLU A 50 -8.64 -5.35 -13.70
C GLU A 50 -7.79 -5.91 -14.84
N GLU A 51 -7.60 -5.14 -15.90
CA GLU A 51 -6.76 -5.53 -17.03
C GLU A 51 -5.30 -5.68 -16.60
N VAL A 52 -4.80 -4.72 -15.86
CA VAL A 52 -3.42 -4.75 -15.33
C VAL A 52 -3.24 -5.92 -14.37
N ILE A 53 -4.20 -6.15 -13.49
CA ILE A 53 -4.18 -7.28 -12.55
C ILE A 53 -4.14 -8.60 -13.31
N GLY A 54 -4.96 -8.74 -14.35
CA GLY A 54 -4.99 -9.94 -15.19
C GLY A 54 -3.64 -10.22 -15.86
N ILE A 55 -2.99 -9.19 -16.37
CA ILE A 55 -1.66 -9.32 -16.99
C ILE A 55 -0.64 -9.79 -15.95
N SER A 56 -0.63 -9.18 -14.77
CA SER A 56 0.28 -9.56 -13.70
C SER A 56 0.11 -11.02 -13.29
N LYS A 57 -1.13 -11.45 -13.12
CA LYS A 57 -1.43 -12.84 -12.74
C LYS A 57 -1.02 -13.83 -13.82
N SER A 58 -1.08 -13.45 -15.08
CA SER A 58 -0.64 -14.32 -16.18
C SER A 58 0.85 -14.63 -16.12
N PHE A 59 1.63 -13.82 -15.42
CA PHE A 59 3.05 -14.07 -15.17
C PHE A 59 3.31 -14.67 -13.78
N GLY A 60 2.27 -15.09 -13.08
CA GLY A 60 2.41 -15.67 -11.75
C GLY A 60 2.71 -14.69 -10.63
N ILE A 61 2.42 -13.40 -10.83
CA ILE A 61 2.67 -12.35 -9.86
C ILE A 61 1.35 -11.91 -9.24
N ASP A 62 1.26 -11.92 -7.91
CA ASP A 62 0.06 -11.46 -7.21
C ASP A 62 -0.13 -9.97 -7.41
N ALA A 63 -1.37 -9.58 -7.67
CA ALA A 63 -1.75 -8.19 -7.81
C ALA A 63 -3.16 -7.97 -7.29
N GLN A 64 -3.40 -6.80 -6.71
CA GLN A 64 -4.73 -6.42 -6.21
C GLN A 64 -4.88 -4.91 -6.19
N ILE A 65 -6.12 -4.46 -6.10
CA ILE A 65 -6.41 -3.04 -5.89
C ILE A 65 -6.13 -2.76 -4.42
N VAL A 66 -5.12 -1.93 -4.14
CA VAL A 66 -4.70 -1.63 -2.77
C VAL A 66 -5.33 -0.35 -2.20
N GLY A 67 -5.91 0.48 -3.06
CA GLY A 67 -6.54 1.70 -2.63
C GLY A 67 -7.03 2.56 -3.79
N PHE A 68 -7.26 3.82 -3.52
CA PHE A 68 -7.78 4.76 -4.51
C PHE A 68 -7.26 6.16 -4.25
N VAL A 69 -7.48 7.06 -5.23
CA VAL A 69 -7.09 8.46 -5.16
C VAL A 69 -8.34 9.31 -5.30
N GLU A 70 -8.46 10.34 -4.46
CA GLU A 70 -9.57 11.29 -4.52
C GLU A 70 -9.06 12.72 -4.43
N GLU A 71 -9.90 13.69 -4.79
CA GLU A 71 -9.57 15.11 -4.63
C GLU A 71 -9.59 15.49 -3.16
N ALA A 72 -8.69 16.40 -2.77
CA ALA A 72 -8.60 16.89 -1.40
C ALA A 72 -8.07 18.32 -1.40
N ASP A 73 -8.22 18.99 -0.27
CA ASP A 73 -7.74 20.36 -0.11
C ASP A 73 -6.22 20.44 -0.05
N LYS A 74 -5.58 19.36 0.36
CA LYS A 74 -4.12 19.26 0.44
C LYS A 74 -3.69 17.86 0.03
N ASN A 75 -2.41 17.70 -0.24
CA ASN A 75 -1.85 16.38 -0.53
C ASN A 75 -1.79 15.57 0.74
N GLU A 76 -2.38 14.38 0.73
CA GLU A 76 -2.42 13.46 1.85
C GLU A 76 -2.18 12.03 1.39
N LEU A 77 -1.58 11.24 2.29
CA LEU A 77 -1.49 9.78 2.15
C LEU A 77 -2.11 9.16 3.39
N ILE A 78 -3.09 8.29 3.20
CA ILE A 78 -3.74 7.56 4.29
C ILE A 78 -3.53 6.08 4.05
N ILE A 79 -2.98 5.39 5.05
CA ILE A 79 -2.80 3.94 5.03
C ILE A 79 -3.70 3.33 6.10
N GLU A 80 -4.62 2.47 5.69
CA GLU A 80 -5.47 1.70 6.59
C GLU A 80 -5.06 0.24 6.46
N SER A 81 -4.43 -0.29 7.50
CA SER A 81 -3.87 -1.65 7.50
C SER A 81 -4.35 -2.43 8.72
N GLU A 82 -3.98 -3.70 8.77
CA GLU A 82 -4.23 -4.54 9.95
C GLU A 82 -3.56 -3.99 11.21
N LYS A 83 -2.58 -3.10 11.06
CA LYS A 83 -1.84 -2.50 12.18
C LYS A 83 -2.41 -1.14 12.62
N GLY A 84 -3.40 -0.61 11.91
CA GLY A 84 -4.04 0.65 12.23
C GLY A 84 -4.16 1.60 11.05
N ARG A 85 -4.62 2.81 11.33
CA ARG A 85 -4.78 3.87 10.34
C ARG A 85 -3.70 4.92 10.54
N PHE A 86 -2.96 5.22 9.48
CA PHE A 86 -1.85 6.19 9.53
C PHE A 86 -2.07 7.28 8.48
N VAL A 87 -1.88 8.53 8.89
CA VAL A 87 -2.03 9.70 8.01
C VAL A 87 -0.69 10.40 7.90
N TYR A 88 -0.29 10.66 6.66
CA TYR A 88 1.00 11.30 6.36
C TYR A 88 0.83 12.63 5.65
#